data_502426eb1a3e43c45f5c443de99cf8eb
#
_entry.id   502426eb1a3e43c45f5c443de99cf8eb
#
_cell.length_a   1.000
_cell.length_b   1.000
_cell.length_c   1.000
_cell.angle_alpha   90.00
_cell.angle_beta   90.00
_cell.angle_gamma   90.00
#
_symmetry.space_group_name_H-M   'P 1'
#
loop_
_entity.id
_entity.type
_entity.pdbx_description
1 polymer ?
#
loop_
_entity_poly.entity_id
_entity_poly.type
_entity_poly.pdbx_seq_one_letter_code
_entity_poly.pdbx_strand_id
1 'polypeptide(L)'
;ACGSLVVGIVSDRLGSRRGVMRAYAVLYALSWLPWLLHVEWPLAATMAWFFVTGLLIPGFTLSWTVAKEVNRPEHSGIATSVVNVGIFLGTGILQPLVGFVLDRGRAAGDLAGAWDRGMLLLAGAAALGALATLTVREARKPAVA
;
A
#
# COMPACT_ATOMS: atom_id res chain seq x y z
N ALA A 1 0.38 2.39 -14.75
CA ALA A 1 1.57 2.92 -15.42
C ALA A 1 1.94 4.33 -14.95
N CYS A 2 1.03 5.34 -15.02
CA CYS A 2 1.36 6.74 -14.65
C CYS A 2 1.85 6.91 -13.21
N GLY A 3 1.22 6.24 -12.24
CA GLY A 3 1.60 6.36 -10.82
C GLY A 3 3.03 5.88 -10.53
N SER A 4 3.51 4.84 -11.21
CA SER A 4 4.88 4.33 -11.02
C SER A 4 5.93 5.32 -11.51
N LEU A 5 5.64 6.04 -12.60
CA LEU A 5 6.52 7.11 -13.09
C LEU A 5 6.55 8.27 -12.11
N VAL A 6 5.38 8.68 -11.61
CA VAL A 6 5.26 9.80 -10.67
C VAL A 6 6.03 9.49 -9.39
N VAL A 7 5.85 8.31 -8.79
CA VAL A 7 6.53 7.94 -7.54
C VAL A 7 8.04 7.87 -7.70
N GLY A 8 8.53 7.39 -8.86
CA GLY A 8 9.95 7.38 -9.18
C GLY A 8 10.53 8.79 -9.25
N ILE A 9 9.93 9.66 -10.07
CA ILE A 9 10.37 11.05 -10.24
C ILE A 9 10.35 11.82 -8.91
N VAL A 10 9.28 11.68 -8.13
CA VAL A 10 9.16 12.35 -6.82
C VAL A 10 10.25 11.86 -5.87
N SER A 11 10.48 10.54 -5.82
CA SER A 11 11.51 9.94 -4.97
C SER A 11 12.92 10.39 -5.35
N ASP A 12 13.21 10.50 -6.65
CA ASP A 12 14.52 10.93 -7.13
C ASP A 12 14.74 12.42 -6.86
N ARG A 13 13.73 13.28 -7.07
CA ARG A 13 13.81 14.72 -6.81
C ARG A 13 13.97 15.05 -5.32
N LEU A 14 13.27 14.35 -4.46
CA LEU A 14 13.34 14.56 -3.00
C LEU A 14 14.59 13.92 -2.38
N GLY A 15 15.25 13.02 -3.09
CA GLY A 15 16.45 12.33 -2.62
C GLY A 15 16.23 11.46 -1.39
N SER A 16 14.96 11.16 -1.03
CA SER A 16 14.56 10.32 0.11
C SER A 16 13.51 9.31 -0.30
N ARG A 17 13.94 8.09 -0.55
CA ARG A 17 13.02 6.99 -0.89
C ARG A 17 12.12 6.62 0.27
N ARG A 18 12.69 6.62 1.48
CA ARG A 18 11.97 6.34 2.72
C ARG A 18 10.86 7.37 2.98
N GLY A 19 11.16 8.66 2.83
CA GLY A 19 10.20 9.74 3.04
C GLY A 19 9.00 9.62 2.09
N VAL A 20 9.28 9.42 0.79
CA VAL A 20 8.24 9.25 -0.23
C VAL A 20 7.42 7.98 0.02
N MET A 21 8.07 6.85 0.32
CA MET A 21 7.37 5.60 0.62
C MET A 21 6.41 5.75 1.82
N ARG A 22 6.85 6.43 2.90
CA ARG A 22 6.00 6.72 4.06
C ARG A 22 4.82 7.60 3.69
N ALA A 23 5.06 8.70 2.96
CA ALA A 23 4.00 9.60 2.54
C ALA A 23 2.93 8.87 1.72
N TYR A 24 3.36 8.07 0.74
CA TYR A 24 2.43 7.28 -0.07
C TYR A 24 1.66 6.24 0.75
N ALA A 25 2.32 5.54 1.67
CA ALA A 25 1.68 4.55 2.53
C ALA A 25 0.64 5.20 3.48
N VAL A 26 0.97 6.35 4.07
CA VAL A 26 0.05 7.10 4.92
C VAL A 26 -1.13 7.64 4.11
N LEU A 27 -0.88 8.26 2.96
CA LEU A 27 -1.94 8.77 2.10
C LEU A 27 -2.84 7.64 1.59
N TYR A 28 -2.27 6.48 1.26
CA TYR A 28 -3.05 5.30 0.89
C TYR A 28 -3.89 4.79 2.05
N ALA A 29 -3.36 4.72 3.26
CA ALA A 29 -4.14 4.34 4.44
C ALA A 29 -5.28 5.34 4.71
N LEU A 30 -5.02 6.64 4.60
CA LEU A 30 -6.04 7.67 4.76
C LEU A 30 -7.11 7.64 3.65
N SER A 31 -6.78 7.14 2.46
CA SER A 31 -7.74 7.04 1.36
C SER A 31 -8.89 6.06 1.64
N TRP A 32 -8.79 5.22 2.66
CA TRP A 32 -9.87 4.33 3.11
C TRP A 32 -10.89 5.02 4.03
N LEU A 33 -10.57 6.20 4.60
CA LEU A 33 -11.45 6.89 5.55
C LEU A 33 -12.84 7.21 5.01
N PRO A 34 -13.02 7.69 3.76
CA PRO A 34 -14.36 8.00 3.26
C PRO A 34 -15.27 6.77 3.23
N TRP A 35 -14.72 5.57 2.96
CA TRP A 35 -15.46 4.33 2.96
C TRP A 35 -15.86 3.90 4.37
N LEU A 36 -14.97 4.06 5.34
CA LEU A 36 -15.23 3.76 6.75
C LEU A 36 -16.22 4.75 7.37
N LEU A 37 -16.25 6.00 6.89
CA LEU A 37 -17.16 7.05 7.35
C LEU A 37 -18.47 7.07 6.57
N HIS A 38 -18.70 6.13 5.65
CA HIS A 38 -19.92 6.04 4.82
C HIS A 38 -20.23 7.35 4.09
N VAL A 39 -19.21 8.04 3.59
CA VAL A 39 -19.40 9.30 2.87
C VAL A 39 -20.11 9.04 1.54
N GLU A 40 -21.31 9.57 1.41
CA GLU A 40 -22.07 9.51 0.16
C GLU A 40 -21.57 10.55 -0.82
N TRP A 41 -20.99 10.08 -1.93
CA TRP A 41 -20.48 10.92 -2.98
C TRP A 41 -21.23 10.70 -4.30
N PRO A 42 -21.40 11.76 -5.11
CA PRO A 42 -21.84 11.56 -6.49
C PRO A 42 -20.83 10.72 -7.25
N LEU A 43 -21.32 9.97 -8.26
CA LEU A 43 -20.51 9.04 -9.03
C LEU A 43 -19.18 9.64 -9.54
N ALA A 44 -19.23 10.88 -10.03
CA ALA A 44 -18.05 11.58 -10.53
C ALA A 44 -16.97 11.77 -9.45
N ALA A 45 -17.36 12.12 -8.22
CA ALA A 45 -16.42 12.25 -7.09
C ALA A 45 -15.86 10.90 -6.67
N THR A 46 -16.69 9.86 -6.64
CA THR A 46 -16.27 8.48 -6.38
C THR A 46 -15.23 8.01 -7.40
N MET A 47 -15.47 8.23 -8.68
CA MET A 47 -14.52 7.88 -9.75
C MET A 47 -13.19 8.64 -9.61
N ALA A 48 -13.26 9.95 -9.32
CA ALA A 48 -12.07 10.76 -9.06
C ALA A 48 -11.28 10.24 -7.86
N TRP A 49 -11.97 9.83 -6.79
CA TRP A 49 -11.33 9.26 -5.61
C TRP A 49 -10.63 7.93 -5.90
N PHE A 50 -11.27 7.03 -6.66
CA PHE A 50 -10.61 5.79 -7.10
C PHE A 50 -9.39 6.07 -7.96
N PHE A 51 -9.45 7.09 -8.82
CA PHE A 51 -8.30 7.49 -9.61
C PHE A 51 -7.15 7.96 -8.72
N VAL A 52 -7.42 8.84 -7.74
CA VAL A 52 -6.41 9.31 -6.76
C VAL A 52 -5.84 8.14 -5.97
N THR A 53 -6.69 7.25 -5.44
CA THR A 53 -6.23 6.05 -4.71
C THR A 53 -5.35 5.17 -5.60
N GLY A 54 -5.74 5.00 -6.86
CA GLY A 54 -4.94 4.26 -7.85
C GLY A 54 -3.57 4.89 -8.14
N LEU A 55 -3.42 6.21 -7.99
CA LEU A 55 -2.11 6.88 -8.09
C LEU A 55 -1.23 6.66 -6.84
N LEU A 56 -1.83 6.33 -5.69
CA LEU A 56 -1.09 6.09 -4.44
C LEU A 56 -0.56 4.65 -4.36
N ILE A 57 -1.25 3.68 -4.96
CA ILE A 57 -0.86 2.27 -4.93
C ILE A 57 0.61 2.08 -5.32
N PRO A 58 1.15 2.66 -6.42
CA PRO A 58 2.53 2.42 -6.83
C PRO A 58 3.60 2.83 -5.81
N GLY A 59 3.24 3.51 -4.73
CA GLY A 59 4.19 3.80 -3.64
C GLY A 59 4.89 2.56 -3.09
N PHE A 60 4.23 1.39 -3.16
CA PHE A 60 4.83 0.13 -2.72
C PHE A 60 6.02 -0.32 -3.59
N THR A 61 6.13 0.15 -4.83
CA THR A 61 7.24 -0.21 -5.73
C THR A 61 8.59 0.27 -5.20
N LEU A 62 8.60 1.30 -4.35
CA LEU A 62 9.82 1.75 -3.67
C LEU A 62 10.41 0.70 -2.73
N SER A 63 9.61 -0.28 -2.25
CA SER A 63 10.12 -1.36 -1.41
C SER A 63 11.20 -2.19 -2.12
N TRP A 64 11.06 -2.46 -3.41
CA TRP A 64 12.09 -3.16 -4.19
C TRP A 64 13.37 -2.35 -4.31
N THR A 65 13.24 -1.05 -4.55
CA THR A 65 14.39 -0.14 -4.66
C THR A 65 15.11 -0.05 -3.33
N VAL A 66 14.38 0.18 -2.23
CA VAL A 66 14.94 0.23 -0.88
C VAL A 66 15.60 -1.10 -0.52
N ALA A 67 14.95 -2.24 -0.81
CA ALA A 67 15.51 -3.55 -0.53
C ALA A 67 16.85 -3.78 -1.24
N LYS A 68 17.01 -3.29 -2.47
CA LYS A 68 18.29 -3.34 -3.19
C LYS A 68 19.33 -2.40 -2.60
N GLU A 69 18.93 -1.20 -2.21
CA GLU A 69 19.85 -0.16 -1.73
C GLU A 69 20.40 -0.41 -0.32
N VAL A 70 19.62 -1.09 0.55
CA VAL A 70 20.06 -1.40 1.93
C VAL A 70 20.84 -2.69 2.04
N ASN A 71 20.86 -3.51 1.00
CA ASN A 71 21.59 -4.78 0.93
C ASN A 71 22.82 -4.67 0.03
N ARG A 72 23.76 -5.60 0.20
CA ARG A 72 24.94 -5.69 -0.69
C ARG A 72 24.49 -6.09 -2.10
N PRO A 73 25.17 -5.63 -3.16
CA PRO A 73 24.82 -5.95 -4.55
C PRO A 73 24.64 -7.45 -4.81
N GLU A 74 25.47 -8.30 -4.18
CA GLU A 74 25.40 -9.75 -4.32
C GLU A 74 24.08 -10.35 -3.80
N HIS A 75 23.41 -9.65 -2.88
CA HIS A 75 22.16 -10.10 -2.25
C HIS A 75 20.91 -9.40 -2.82
N SER A 76 21.05 -8.55 -3.84
CA SER A 76 19.94 -7.77 -4.40
C SER A 76 18.81 -8.65 -4.95
N GLY A 77 19.14 -9.78 -5.54
CA GLY A 77 18.16 -10.76 -6.03
C GLY A 77 17.35 -11.38 -4.90
N ILE A 78 18.03 -11.84 -3.83
CA ILE A 78 17.35 -12.40 -2.64
C ILE A 78 16.46 -11.35 -1.97
N ALA A 79 16.98 -10.13 -1.79
CA ALA A 79 16.21 -9.04 -1.18
C ALA A 79 14.94 -8.73 -1.97
N THR A 80 15.02 -8.69 -3.30
CA THR A 80 13.84 -8.50 -4.17
C THR A 80 12.86 -9.66 -4.06
N SER A 81 13.34 -10.89 -3.99
CA SER A 81 12.49 -12.08 -3.84
C SER A 81 11.73 -12.07 -2.51
N VAL A 82 12.37 -11.68 -1.42
CA VAL A 82 11.71 -11.54 -0.10
C VAL A 82 10.58 -10.52 -0.15
N VAL A 83 10.79 -9.37 -0.81
CA VAL A 83 9.72 -8.37 -1.00
C VAL A 83 8.56 -8.97 -1.80
N ASN A 84 8.85 -9.69 -2.89
CA ASN A 84 7.80 -10.35 -3.70
C ASN A 84 7.01 -11.38 -2.87
N VAL A 85 7.70 -12.22 -2.11
CA VAL A 85 7.04 -13.20 -1.23
C VAL A 85 6.11 -12.49 -0.26
N GLY A 86 6.54 -11.38 0.36
CA GLY A 86 5.71 -10.59 1.26
C GLY A 86 4.44 -10.05 0.58
N ILE A 87 4.54 -9.54 -0.65
CA ILE A 87 3.41 -9.02 -1.42
C ILE A 87 2.41 -10.15 -1.74
N PHE A 88 2.88 -11.27 -2.27
CA PHE A 88 2.00 -12.39 -2.63
C PHE A 88 1.38 -13.06 -1.40
N LEU A 89 2.14 -13.20 -0.32
CA LEU A 89 1.63 -13.75 0.94
C LEU A 89 0.55 -12.84 1.54
N GLY A 90 0.80 -11.53 1.57
CA GLY A 90 -0.19 -10.55 2.05
C GLY A 90 -1.50 -10.62 1.24
N THR A 91 -1.39 -10.62 -0.09
CA THR A 91 -2.56 -10.74 -0.98
C THR A 91 -3.25 -12.09 -0.82
N GLY A 92 -2.48 -13.19 -0.73
CA GLY A 92 -2.98 -14.55 -0.55
C GLY A 92 -3.71 -14.77 0.77
N ILE A 93 -3.42 -13.98 1.80
CA ILE A 93 -4.13 -14.01 3.09
C ILE A 93 -5.35 -13.07 3.07
N LEU A 94 -5.18 -11.84 2.61
CA LEU A 94 -6.23 -10.83 2.68
C LEU A 94 -7.41 -11.13 1.77
N GLN A 95 -7.18 -11.60 0.55
CA GLN A 95 -8.29 -11.89 -0.39
C GLN A 95 -9.24 -12.96 0.15
N PRO A 96 -8.77 -14.16 0.56
CA PRO A 96 -9.66 -15.17 1.16
C PRO A 96 -10.32 -14.69 2.44
N LEU A 97 -9.62 -13.91 3.26
CA LEU A 97 -10.19 -13.40 4.52
C LEU A 97 -11.36 -12.44 4.28
N VAL A 98 -11.22 -11.52 3.32
CA VAL A 98 -12.34 -10.64 2.91
C VAL A 98 -13.48 -11.46 2.33
N GLY A 99 -13.18 -12.41 1.44
CA GLY A 99 -14.18 -13.32 0.87
C GLY A 99 -14.97 -14.06 1.95
N PHE A 100 -14.28 -14.64 2.92
CA PHE A 100 -14.89 -15.34 4.05
C PHE A 100 -15.82 -14.44 4.88
N VAL A 101 -15.43 -13.20 5.14
CA VAL A 101 -16.26 -12.22 5.86
C VAL A 101 -17.54 -11.91 5.07
N LEU A 102 -17.42 -11.71 3.76
CA LEU A 102 -18.55 -11.43 2.88
C LEU A 102 -19.51 -12.63 2.76
N ASP A 103 -18.98 -13.85 2.63
CA ASP A 103 -19.80 -15.08 2.54
C ASP A 103 -20.57 -15.34 3.83
N ARG A 104 -19.94 -15.14 4.99
CA ARG A 104 -20.63 -15.23 6.29
C ARG A 104 -21.74 -14.20 6.44
N GLY A 105 -21.49 -12.97 6.02
CA GLY A 105 -22.52 -11.93 6.06
C GLY A 105 -23.69 -12.23 5.13
N ARG A 106 -23.39 -12.74 3.93
CA ARG A 106 -24.44 -13.18 2.99
C ARG A 106 -25.30 -14.31 3.59
N ALA A 107 -24.67 -15.31 4.19
CA ALA A 107 -25.36 -16.42 4.83
C ALA A 107 -26.20 -15.97 6.04
N ALA A 108 -25.79 -14.93 6.75
CA ALA A 108 -26.49 -14.35 7.89
C ALA A 108 -27.57 -13.30 7.50
N GLY A 109 -27.71 -12.95 6.21
CA GLY A 109 -28.59 -11.88 5.75
C GLY A 109 -28.11 -10.46 6.09
N ASP A 110 -26.86 -10.32 6.55
CA ASP A 110 -26.21 -9.03 6.92
C ASP A 110 -25.10 -8.69 5.95
N LEU A 111 -25.45 -8.47 4.70
CA LEU A 111 -24.45 -8.16 3.67
C LEU A 111 -23.82 -6.76 3.86
N ALA A 112 -24.62 -5.79 4.34
CA ALA A 112 -24.11 -4.44 4.60
C ALA A 112 -23.03 -4.44 5.69
N GLY A 113 -23.32 -5.05 6.86
CA GLY A 113 -22.33 -5.16 7.93
C GLY A 113 -21.12 -6.04 7.54
N ALA A 114 -21.29 -7.00 6.63
CA ALA A 114 -20.16 -7.74 6.08
C ALA A 114 -19.25 -6.89 5.21
N TRP A 115 -19.82 -5.99 4.40
CA TRP A 115 -19.05 -4.99 3.63
C TRP A 115 -18.24 -4.09 4.54
N ASP A 116 -18.86 -3.55 5.59
CA ASP A 116 -18.17 -2.69 6.56
C ASP A 116 -16.98 -3.39 7.21
N ARG A 117 -17.18 -4.65 7.64
CA ARG A 117 -16.10 -5.48 8.18
C ARG A 117 -15.00 -5.76 7.16
N GLY A 118 -15.37 -5.99 5.90
CA GLY A 118 -14.42 -6.16 4.79
C GLY A 118 -13.59 -4.89 4.55
N MET A 119 -14.24 -3.71 4.51
CA MET A 119 -13.54 -2.42 4.36
C MET A 119 -12.64 -2.13 5.55
N LEU A 120 -13.08 -2.44 6.77
CA LEU A 120 -12.26 -2.28 7.97
C LEU A 120 -11.00 -3.16 7.95
N LEU A 121 -11.11 -4.41 7.47
CA LEU A 121 -9.95 -5.29 7.30
C LEU A 121 -8.93 -4.72 6.31
N LEU A 122 -9.39 -4.21 5.16
CA LEU A 122 -8.51 -3.62 4.15
C LEU A 122 -7.85 -2.32 4.65
N ALA A 123 -8.64 -1.46 5.31
CA ALA A 123 -8.12 -0.23 5.92
C ALA A 123 -7.12 -0.54 7.04
N GLY A 124 -7.40 -1.53 7.87
CA GLY A 124 -6.49 -2.01 8.92
C GLY A 124 -5.17 -2.53 8.34
N ALA A 125 -5.24 -3.33 7.27
CA ALA A 125 -4.05 -3.79 6.56
C ALA A 125 -3.23 -2.64 5.97
N ALA A 126 -3.90 -1.63 5.37
CA ALA A 126 -3.24 -0.44 4.86
C ALA A 126 -2.56 0.37 5.98
N ALA A 127 -3.22 0.53 7.13
CA ALA A 127 -2.67 1.20 8.30
C ALA A 127 -1.44 0.45 8.88
N LEU A 128 -1.52 -0.87 8.99
CA LEU A 128 -0.38 -1.71 9.39
C LEU A 128 0.78 -1.57 8.41
N GLY A 129 0.51 -1.54 7.09
CA GLY A 129 1.50 -1.27 6.07
C GLY A 129 2.16 0.10 6.25
N ALA A 130 1.38 1.15 6.52
CA ALA A 130 1.91 2.48 6.78
C ALA A 130 2.80 2.50 8.05
N LEU A 131 2.38 1.86 9.13
CA LEU A 131 3.18 1.72 10.35
C LEU A 131 4.49 0.94 10.09
N ALA A 132 4.43 -0.14 9.31
CA ALA A 132 5.62 -0.91 8.95
C ALA A 132 6.66 -0.06 8.21
N THR A 133 6.24 0.97 7.44
CA THR A 133 7.21 1.86 6.78
C THR A 133 8.07 2.66 7.78
N LEU A 134 7.63 2.82 9.04
CA LEU A 134 8.41 3.51 10.07
C LEU A 134 9.70 2.77 10.42
N THR A 135 9.71 1.44 10.29
CA THR A 135 10.87 0.59 10.57
C THR A 135 11.89 0.57 9.43
N VAL A 136 11.51 1.05 8.24
CA VAL A 136 12.37 1.04 7.07
C VAL A 136 13.57 1.97 7.26
N ARG A 137 14.76 1.43 7.00
CA ARG A 137 16.03 2.19 7.04
C ARG A 137 16.32 2.79 5.65
N GLU A 138 16.89 3.97 5.62
CA GLU A 138 17.38 4.59 4.39
C GLU A 138 18.81 4.11 4.12
N ALA A 139 19.11 3.81 2.86
CA ALA A 139 20.48 3.50 2.47
C ALA A 139 21.35 4.76 2.68
N ARG A 140 22.51 4.61 3.32
CA ARG A 140 23.50 5.70 3.37
C ARG A 140 23.94 5.99 1.93
N LYS A 141 23.72 7.21 1.46
CA LYS A 141 24.38 7.67 0.23
C LYS A 141 25.89 7.57 0.46
N PRO A 142 26.66 6.91 -0.43
CA PRO A 142 28.11 7.01 -0.36
C PRO A 142 28.46 8.50 -0.40
N ALA A 143 29.35 8.92 0.50
CA ALA A 143 29.93 10.27 0.42
C ALA A 143 30.58 10.40 -0.96
N VAL A 144 30.11 11.35 -1.75
CA VAL A 144 30.77 11.69 -3.02
C VAL A 144 32.14 12.23 -2.65
N ALA A 145 33.18 11.45 -2.96
CA ALA A 145 34.56 11.86 -2.81
C ALA A 145 34.93 12.83 -3.91
#